data_00b0d73c297614def08a9827d6f55619
#
_entry.id   00b0d73c297614def08a9827d6f55619
#
_cell.length_a   1.000
_cell.length_b   1.000
_cell.length_c   1.000
_cell.angle_alpha   90.00
_cell.angle_beta   90.00
_cell.angle_gamma   90.00
#
_symmetry.space_group_name_H-M   'P 1'
#
loop_
_entity.id
_entity.type
_entity.pdbx_description
1 polymer ?
#
loop_
_entity_poly.entity_id
_entity_poly.type
_entity_poly.pdbx_seq_one_letter_code
_entity_poly.pdbx_strand_id
1 'polypeptide(L)'
;MTGFSLTYLEHQTAPRFEHDIHQMYQRIRFKQGGDFDSKFWFDRLFVYYHDWSLLCMRMEFYSGIWIESFRRCYFASRSELPAPYTNQMDFEQYKAKLIELILTKLVKIFSLPAILEEIKKKNEQHRKTVVRYQEEYDEATEHYYNLNKINLFLGYQPEYANNISIIELNEHIRSLIKYLHNPKYYPIDYLFQYQRIIRLPNTNEYGLLFSMTLNGNIYSDVSAMIQMIMQSWIWATQRQGMGIDLETEDAQKNHPLAFMFGEFDDQNDLESLLQRDIVSTTEDSINVRVWPAAFKHFIARAPKR
;
A
#
# COMPACT_ATOMS: atom_id res chain seq x y z
N MET A 1 -10.98 -25.22 14.09
CA MET A 1 -9.93 -24.23 13.74
C MET A 1 -10.57 -23.24 12.80
N THR A 2 -11.00 -22.10 13.31
CA THR A 2 -11.47 -20.98 12.48
C THR A 2 -10.25 -20.48 11.71
N GLY A 3 -10.20 -20.81 10.42
CA GLY A 3 -9.15 -20.30 9.54
C GLY A 3 -9.24 -18.78 9.53
N PHE A 4 -8.21 -18.12 10.06
CA PHE A 4 -8.06 -16.68 9.87
C PHE A 4 -8.04 -16.42 8.37
N SER A 5 -8.98 -15.62 7.90
CA SER A 5 -9.02 -15.26 6.49
C SER A 5 -7.74 -14.50 6.15
N LEU A 6 -7.27 -14.67 4.92
CA LEU A 6 -6.11 -13.94 4.41
C LEU A 6 -6.30 -12.42 4.62
N THR A 7 -7.50 -11.94 4.42
CA THR A 7 -7.91 -10.55 4.59
C THR A 7 -7.74 -10.06 6.02
N TYR A 8 -8.00 -10.89 7.04
CA TYR A 8 -7.71 -10.51 8.44
C TYR A 8 -6.22 -10.23 8.67
N LEU A 9 -5.34 -11.08 8.13
CA LEU A 9 -3.89 -10.85 8.23
C LEU A 9 -3.48 -9.56 7.52
N GLU A 10 -4.04 -9.27 6.36
CA GLU A 10 -3.74 -8.08 5.58
C GLU A 10 -4.28 -6.80 6.21
N HIS A 11 -5.54 -6.79 6.66
CA HIS A 11 -6.23 -5.58 7.12
C HIS A 11 -5.98 -5.26 8.59
N GLN A 12 -5.81 -6.26 9.43
CA GLN A 12 -5.71 -6.09 10.87
C GLN A 12 -4.30 -6.37 11.41
N THR A 13 -3.75 -7.54 11.08
CA THR A 13 -2.47 -7.96 11.66
C THR A 13 -1.30 -7.17 11.09
N ALA A 14 -1.21 -7.08 9.76
CA ALA A 14 -0.05 -6.53 9.11
C ALA A 14 0.19 -5.03 9.47
N PRO A 15 -0.81 -4.11 9.43
CA PRO A 15 -0.59 -2.70 9.79
C PRO A 15 -0.07 -2.54 11.22
N ARG A 16 -0.70 -3.22 12.16
CA ARG A 16 -0.32 -3.19 13.55
C ARG A 16 1.09 -3.74 13.79
N PHE A 17 1.39 -4.83 13.13
CA PHE A 17 2.67 -5.50 13.28
C PHE A 17 3.82 -4.68 12.70
N GLU A 18 3.63 -4.04 11.54
CA GLU A 18 4.63 -3.14 10.97
C GLU A 18 4.89 -1.94 11.88
N HIS A 19 3.83 -1.34 12.41
CA HIS A 19 3.95 -0.27 13.38
C HIS A 19 4.79 -0.68 14.60
N ASP A 20 4.53 -1.87 15.15
CA ASP A 20 5.29 -2.39 16.28
C ASP A 20 6.79 -2.55 15.96
N ILE A 21 7.10 -3.11 14.78
CA ILE A 21 8.50 -3.29 14.36
C ILE A 21 9.18 -1.94 14.11
N HIS A 22 8.49 -0.98 13.51
CA HIS A 22 9.00 0.37 13.32
C HIS A 22 9.28 1.06 14.66
N GLN A 23 8.38 0.93 15.64
CA GLN A 23 8.62 1.45 16.99
C GLN A 23 9.82 0.76 17.67
N MET A 24 10.00 -0.56 17.52
CA MET A 24 11.19 -1.26 17.99
C MET A 24 12.46 -0.63 17.39
N TYR A 25 12.47 -0.41 16.07
CA TYR A 25 13.58 0.24 15.38
C TYR A 25 13.88 1.63 15.93
N GLN A 26 12.85 2.47 16.11
CA GLN A 26 13.02 3.82 16.63
C GLN A 26 13.62 3.83 18.04
N ARG A 27 13.16 2.93 18.91
CA ARG A 27 13.70 2.79 20.28
C ARG A 27 15.11 2.24 20.30
N ILE A 28 15.41 1.22 19.51
CA ILE A 28 16.76 0.63 19.44
C ILE A 28 17.76 1.64 18.88
N ARG A 29 17.39 2.34 17.81
CA ARG A 29 18.33 3.18 17.04
C ARG A 29 18.47 4.58 17.60
N PHE A 30 17.36 5.21 17.96
CA PHE A 30 17.28 6.64 18.28
C PHE A 30 16.83 6.91 19.71
N LYS A 31 16.48 5.90 20.48
CA LYS A 31 15.86 6.02 21.81
C LYS A 31 14.59 6.89 21.83
N GLN A 32 13.94 7.04 20.69
CA GLN A 32 12.68 7.75 20.58
C GLN A 32 11.59 7.03 21.36
N GLY A 33 10.92 7.73 22.26
CA GLY A 33 9.90 7.14 23.15
C GLY A 33 10.45 6.31 24.30
N GLY A 34 11.76 6.39 24.60
CA GLY A 34 12.45 5.73 25.70
C GLY A 34 13.38 4.60 25.28
N ASP A 35 13.98 3.94 26.25
CA ASP A 35 14.86 2.79 26.01
C ASP A 35 14.08 1.57 25.50
N PHE A 36 14.78 0.71 24.77
CA PHE A 36 14.20 -0.53 24.27
C PHE A 36 13.96 -1.51 25.43
N ASP A 37 12.68 -1.76 25.74
CA ASP A 37 12.27 -2.74 26.75
C ASP A 37 11.99 -4.08 26.09
N SER A 38 12.95 -5.00 26.21
CA SER A 38 12.86 -6.34 25.63
C SER A 38 11.72 -7.17 26.24
N LYS A 39 11.38 -6.94 27.53
CA LYS A 39 10.30 -7.66 28.19
C LYS A 39 8.94 -7.24 27.65
N PHE A 40 8.72 -5.93 27.54
CA PHE A 40 7.50 -5.39 26.93
C PHE A 40 7.25 -5.97 25.52
N TRP A 41 8.29 -5.97 24.68
CA TRP A 41 8.18 -6.48 23.33
C TRP A 41 8.05 -8.01 23.28
N PHE A 42 8.69 -8.71 24.20
CA PHE A 42 8.51 -10.16 24.34
C PHE A 42 7.05 -10.49 24.64
N ASP A 43 6.46 -9.89 25.68
CA ASP A 43 5.08 -10.14 26.11
C ASP A 43 4.10 -9.83 24.96
N ARG A 44 4.32 -8.72 24.25
CA ARG A 44 3.50 -8.32 23.12
C ARG A 44 3.58 -9.30 21.96
N LEU A 45 4.76 -9.72 21.55
CA LEU A 45 4.96 -10.73 20.50
C LEU A 45 4.42 -12.10 20.92
N PHE A 46 4.52 -12.43 22.21
CA PHE A 46 4.05 -13.68 22.73
C PHE A 46 2.54 -13.81 22.64
N VAL A 47 1.79 -12.77 22.99
CA VAL A 47 0.33 -12.73 22.89
C VAL A 47 -0.14 -12.88 21.44
N TYR A 48 0.50 -12.22 20.48
CA TYR A 48 0.10 -12.20 19.08
C TYR A 48 0.90 -13.17 18.19
N TYR A 49 1.53 -14.19 18.80
CA TYR A 49 2.39 -15.16 18.11
C TYR A 49 1.73 -15.76 16.88
N HIS A 50 0.49 -16.21 17.01
CA HIS A 50 -0.22 -16.89 15.93
C HIS A 50 -0.36 -15.98 14.71
N ASP A 51 -0.81 -14.77 14.92
CA ASP A 51 -1.11 -13.81 13.84
C ASP A 51 0.16 -13.43 13.06
N TRP A 52 1.20 -12.94 13.76
CA TRP A 52 2.41 -12.51 13.06
C TRP A 52 3.22 -13.69 12.50
N SER A 53 3.15 -14.87 13.12
CA SER A 53 3.86 -16.05 12.58
C SER A 53 3.22 -16.53 11.27
N LEU A 54 1.90 -16.50 11.17
CA LEU A 54 1.20 -16.77 9.92
C LEU A 54 1.55 -15.74 8.85
N LEU A 55 1.56 -14.45 9.20
CA LEU A 55 1.96 -13.38 8.28
C LEU A 55 3.40 -13.60 7.78
N CYS A 56 4.33 -13.97 8.65
CA CYS A 56 5.73 -14.25 8.27
C CYS A 56 5.87 -15.45 7.34
N MET A 57 5.00 -16.45 7.45
CA MET A 57 5.02 -17.63 6.57
C MET A 57 4.43 -17.39 5.18
N ARG A 58 3.72 -16.28 4.97
CA ARG A 58 3.15 -15.93 3.67
C ARG A 58 4.23 -15.32 2.78
N MET A 59 4.80 -16.16 1.91
CA MET A 59 5.89 -15.77 1.00
C MET A 59 5.39 -15.13 -0.29
N GLU A 60 4.12 -15.27 -0.60
CA GLU A 60 3.47 -14.68 -1.76
C GLU A 60 3.33 -13.15 -1.70
N PHE A 61 3.53 -12.56 -0.52
CA PHE A 61 3.44 -11.12 -0.34
C PHE A 61 4.81 -10.45 -0.26
N TYR A 62 4.94 -9.34 -0.96
CA TYR A 62 6.02 -8.40 -0.69
C TYR A 62 5.64 -7.56 0.53
N SER A 63 6.40 -7.64 1.58
CA SER A 63 6.22 -6.82 2.77
C SER A 63 7.18 -5.62 2.77
N GLY A 64 6.78 -4.55 3.47
CA GLY A 64 7.63 -3.39 3.71
C GLY A 64 8.94 -3.77 4.43
N ILE A 65 9.90 -2.84 4.50
CA ILE A 65 11.23 -3.10 5.07
C ILE A 65 11.15 -3.61 6.52
N TRP A 66 10.16 -3.16 7.28
CA TRP A 66 10.00 -3.52 8.69
C TRP A 66 9.59 -4.99 8.85
N ILE A 67 8.52 -5.41 8.21
CA ILE A 67 8.08 -6.80 8.24
C ILE A 67 9.15 -7.71 7.64
N GLU A 68 9.80 -7.30 6.55
CA GLU A 68 10.86 -8.10 5.94
C GLU A 68 12.07 -8.26 6.86
N SER A 69 12.46 -7.23 7.60
CA SER A 69 13.54 -7.33 8.60
C SER A 69 13.19 -8.31 9.71
N PHE A 70 11.96 -8.25 10.21
CA PHE A 70 11.47 -9.20 11.20
C PHE A 70 11.43 -10.63 10.66
N ARG A 71 10.93 -10.80 9.45
CA ARG A 71 10.82 -12.08 8.75
C ARG A 71 12.17 -12.76 8.54
N ARG A 72 13.21 -12.00 8.19
CA ARG A 72 14.59 -12.50 8.13
C ARG A 72 15.04 -13.01 9.51
N CYS A 73 14.77 -12.26 10.58
CA CYS A 73 15.06 -12.71 11.95
C CYS A 73 14.25 -13.95 12.33
N TYR A 74 12.98 -14.00 11.98
CA TYR A 74 12.09 -15.14 12.23
C TYR A 74 12.64 -16.43 11.61
N PHE A 75 12.93 -16.43 10.30
CA PHE A 75 13.45 -17.62 9.64
C PHE A 75 14.82 -18.02 10.13
N ALA A 76 15.73 -17.06 10.37
CA ALA A 76 17.03 -17.32 10.94
C ALA A 76 16.95 -17.88 12.37
N SER A 77 16.00 -17.45 13.19
CA SER A 77 15.79 -17.97 14.54
C SER A 77 15.14 -19.36 14.52
N ARG A 78 14.18 -19.55 13.63
CA ARG A 78 13.51 -20.84 13.46
C ARG A 78 14.45 -21.96 13.03
N SER A 79 15.46 -21.66 12.21
CA SER A 79 16.46 -22.65 11.79
C SER A 79 17.43 -23.06 12.89
N GLU A 80 17.55 -22.28 13.98
CA GLU A 80 18.38 -22.58 15.15
C GLU A 80 17.67 -23.43 16.21
N LEU A 81 16.36 -23.58 16.09
CA LEU A 81 15.55 -24.33 17.04
C LEU A 81 15.18 -25.72 16.50
N PRO A 82 15.08 -26.73 17.38
CA PRO A 82 14.51 -28.02 16.99
C PRO A 82 13.05 -27.81 16.52
N ALA A 83 12.56 -28.72 15.70
CA ALA A 83 11.16 -28.65 15.25
C ALA A 83 10.21 -28.63 16.46
N PRO A 84 9.16 -27.78 16.45
CA PRO A 84 8.15 -27.82 17.48
C PRO A 84 7.53 -29.23 17.56
N TYR A 85 7.15 -29.63 18.77
CA TYR A 85 6.60 -30.97 19.08
C TYR A 85 7.61 -32.13 19.05
N THR A 86 8.91 -31.83 19.11
CA THR A 86 9.89 -32.88 19.47
C THR A 86 9.84 -33.09 21.00
N ASN A 87 10.13 -34.30 21.47
CA ASN A 87 10.13 -34.65 22.90
C ASN A 87 11.05 -33.80 23.78
N GLN A 88 11.76 -32.83 23.23
CA GLN A 88 12.73 -31.97 23.92
C GLN A 88 12.15 -30.60 24.33
N MET A 89 11.02 -30.17 23.78
CA MET A 89 10.49 -28.83 24.06
C MET A 89 8.97 -28.78 23.79
N ASP A 90 8.20 -28.29 24.76
CA ASP A 90 6.79 -28.00 24.54
C ASP A 90 6.61 -26.75 23.66
N PHE A 91 5.39 -26.55 23.19
CA PHE A 91 5.10 -25.46 22.24
C PHE A 91 5.29 -24.07 22.84
N GLU A 92 4.94 -23.87 24.10
CA GLU A 92 5.07 -22.58 24.78
C GLU A 92 6.55 -22.23 25.03
N GLN A 93 7.36 -23.21 25.40
CA GLN A 93 8.80 -23.07 25.53
C GLN A 93 9.46 -22.76 24.17
N TYR A 94 9.04 -23.46 23.11
CA TYR A 94 9.51 -23.20 21.75
C TYR A 94 9.18 -21.75 21.32
N LYS A 95 7.94 -21.33 21.51
CA LYS A 95 7.46 -19.99 21.22
C LYS A 95 8.24 -18.90 21.97
N ALA A 96 8.45 -19.10 23.28
CA ALA A 96 9.23 -18.19 24.11
C ALA A 96 10.66 -18.03 23.58
N LYS A 97 11.34 -19.16 23.37
CA LYS A 97 12.73 -19.15 22.91
C LYS A 97 12.88 -18.58 21.50
N LEU A 98 11.93 -18.84 20.61
CA LEU A 98 11.90 -18.25 19.28
C LEU A 98 11.81 -16.71 19.34
N ILE A 99 10.92 -16.17 20.19
CA ILE A 99 10.75 -14.72 20.35
C ILE A 99 12.02 -14.08 20.92
N GLU A 100 12.65 -14.68 21.92
CA GLU A 100 13.91 -14.19 22.48
C GLU A 100 15.02 -14.10 21.42
N LEU A 101 15.15 -15.14 20.59
CA LEU A 101 16.11 -15.16 19.49
C LEU A 101 15.80 -14.09 18.44
N ILE A 102 14.52 -13.91 18.09
CA ILE A 102 14.09 -12.87 17.15
C ILE A 102 14.45 -11.49 17.69
N LEU A 103 14.09 -11.18 18.94
CA LEU A 103 14.37 -9.87 19.54
C LEU A 103 15.88 -9.60 19.60
N THR A 104 16.68 -10.59 19.98
CA THR A 104 18.15 -10.48 19.98
C THR A 104 18.70 -10.15 18.59
N LYS A 105 18.18 -10.80 17.53
CA LYS A 105 18.60 -10.55 16.15
C LYS A 105 18.11 -9.19 15.66
N LEU A 106 16.88 -8.77 16.00
CA LEU A 106 16.36 -7.46 15.65
C LEU A 106 17.19 -6.33 16.25
N VAL A 107 17.54 -6.43 17.56
CA VAL A 107 18.41 -5.45 18.20
C VAL A 107 19.74 -5.35 17.44
N LYS A 108 20.33 -6.49 17.07
CA LYS A 108 21.57 -6.51 16.30
C LYS A 108 21.42 -5.85 14.93
N ILE A 109 20.39 -6.23 14.15
CA ILE A 109 20.17 -5.70 12.80
C ILE A 109 19.88 -4.20 12.85
N PHE A 110 18.99 -3.75 13.73
CA PHE A 110 18.60 -2.35 13.83
C PHE A 110 19.71 -1.44 14.39
N SER A 111 20.69 -2.00 15.06
CA SER A 111 21.89 -1.28 15.50
C SER A 111 22.93 -1.10 14.38
N LEU A 112 22.85 -1.87 13.30
CA LEU A 112 23.82 -1.81 12.21
C LEU A 112 23.58 -0.58 11.30
N PRO A 113 24.63 0.09 10.80
CA PRO A 113 24.50 1.14 9.80
C PRO A 113 23.83 0.66 8.50
N ALA A 114 23.99 -0.62 8.15
CA ALA A 114 23.45 -1.19 6.90
C ALA A 114 21.94 -1.05 6.76
N ILE A 115 21.19 -1.09 7.87
CA ILE A 115 19.71 -0.90 7.80
C ILE A 115 19.36 0.53 7.40
N LEU A 116 20.12 1.53 7.85
CA LEU A 116 19.93 2.92 7.41
C LEU A 116 20.18 3.09 5.91
N GLU A 117 21.21 2.46 5.41
CA GLU A 117 21.51 2.50 3.97
C GLU A 117 20.43 1.77 3.15
N GLU A 118 19.87 0.67 3.66
CA GLU A 118 18.75 -0.01 3.01
C GLU A 118 17.49 0.88 2.98
N ILE A 119 17.16 1.57 4.08
CA ILE A 119 16.05 2.53 4.17
C ILE A 119 16.27 3.68 3.19
N LYS A 120 17.44 4.32 3.22
CA LYS A 120 17.79 5.42 2.31
C LYS A 120 17.68 5.00 0.83
N LYS A 121 18.20 3.82 0.50
CA LYS A 121 18.13 3.28 -0.87
C LYS A 121 16.69 3.08 -1.34
N LYS A 122 15.81 2.54 -0.48
CA LYS A 122 14.39 2.37 -0.81
C LYS A 122 13.68 3.71 -1.00
N ASN A 123 13.94 4.67 -0.11
CA ASN A 123 13.37 6.01 -0.22
C ASN A 123 13.85 6.72 -1.50
N GLU A 124 15.14 6.60 -1.82
CA GLU A 124 15.68 7.18 -3.05
C GLU A 124 15.12 6.51 -4.33
N GLN A 125 14.93 5.20 -4.31
CA GLN A 125 14.27 4.51 -5.42
C GLN A 125 12.83 4.97 -5.61
N HIS A 126 12.11 5.18 -4.50
CA HIS A 126 10.76 5.71 -4.54
C HIS A 126 10.75 7.13 -5.11
N ARG A 127 11.61 8.01 -4.58
CA ARG A 127 11.76 9.40 -5.06
C ARG A 127 12.05 9.46 -6.56
N LYS A 128 12.99 8.65 -7.06
CA LYS A 128 13.29 8.55 -8.49
C LYS A 128 12.09 8.10 -9.33
N THR A 129 11.28 7.21 -8.79
CA THR A 129 10.06 6.75 -9.47
C THR A 129 9.04 7.89 -9.57
N VAL A 130 8.85 8.66 -8.51
CA VAL A 130 7.94 9.81 -8.50
C VAL A 130 8.41 10.90 -9.47
N VAL A 131 9.70 11.27 -9.42
CA VAL A 131 10.28 12.27 -10.34
C VAL A 131 10.08 11.84 -11.80
N ARG A 132 10.35 10.58 -12.13
CA ARG A 132 10.13 10.07 -13.48
C ARG A 132 8.66 10.19 -13.93
N TYR A 133 7.70 9.95 -13.02
CA TYR A 133 6.29 10.09 -13.38
C TYR A 133 5.89 11.55 -13.55
N GLN A 134 6.51 12.46 -12.79
CA GLN A 134 6.32 13.89 -13.01
C GLN A 134 6.85 14.31 -14.38
N GLU A 135 8.06 13.87 -14.74
CA GLU A 135 8.64 14.12 -16.05
C GLU A 135 7.76 13.57 -17.19
N GLU A 136 7.24 12.34 -17.04
CA GLU A 136 6.30 11.73 -18.00
C GLU A 136 4.97 12.53 -18.11
N TYR A 137 4.50 13.09 -17.00
CA TYR A 137 3.30 13.96 -16.98
C TYR A 137 3.57 15.29 -17.69
N ASP A 138 4.65 15.96 -17.33
CA ASP A 138 5.03 17.26 -17.89
C ASP A 138 5.23 17.14 -19.41
N GLU A 139 5.95 16.12 -19.88
CA GLU A 139 6.13 15.82 -21.32
C GLU A 139 4.79 15.57 -22.04
N ALA A 140 3.89 14.83 -21.39
CA ALA A 140 2.59 14.49 -21.98
C ALA A 140 1.65 15.72 -22.08
N THR A 141 1.82 16.71 -21.21
CA THR A 141 0.92 17.86 -21.09
C THR A 141 1.49 19.18 -21.59
N GLU A 142 2.81 19.26 -21.85
CA GLU A 142 3.55 20.48 -22.22
C GLU A 142 2.90 21.31 -23.36
N HIS A 143 2.26 20.64 -24.31
CA HIS A 143 1.68 21.29 -25.50
C HIS A 143 0.19 21.60 -25.38
N TYR A 144 -0.42 21.38 -24.21
CA TYR A 144 -1.84 21.51 -23.99
C TYR A 144 -2.15 22.61 -22.96
N TYR A 145 -2.86 23.66 -23.40
CA TYR A 145 -3.24 24.81 -22.53
C TYR A 145 -4.53 24.56 -21.74
N ASN A 146 -5.35 23.61 -22.20
CA ASN A 146 -6.61 23.29 -21.56
C ASN A 146 -6.62 21.80 -21.24
N LEU A 147 -6.57 21.50 -19.94
CA LEU A 147 -6.53 20.14 -19.42
C LEU A 147 -7.77 19.88 -18.58
N ASN A 148 -8.44 18.78 -18.82
CA ASN A 148 -9.47 18.27 -17.93
C ASN A 148 -8.94 17.06 -17.18
N LYS A 149 -9.22 17.01 -15.88
CA LYS A 149 -8.80 15.92 -15.00
C LYS A 149 -10.02 15.13 -14.54
N ILE A 150 -9.81 13.86 -14.31
CA ILE A 150 -10.75 12.94 -13.68
C ILE A 150 -10.02 12.33 -12.49
N ASN A 151 -10.52 12.54 -11.28
CA ASN A 151 -9.96 12.01 -10.05
C ASN A 151 -11.00 11.15 -9.34
N LEU A 152 -10.78 9.84 -9.32
CA LEU A 152 -11.74 8.87 -8.78
C LEU A 152 -11.12 8.08 -7.63
N PHE A 153 -11.93 7.79 -6.63
CA PHE A 153 -11.71 6.68 -5.74
C PHE A 153 -12.53 5.49 -6.20
N LEU A 154 -11.88 4.39 -6.50
CA LEU A 154 -12.48 3.13 -6.91
C LEU A 154 -12.30 2.13 -5.78
N GLY A 155 -13.33 1.94 -5.00
CA GLY A 155 -13.36 1.09 -3.82
C GLY A 155 -14.37 -0.05 -3.96
N TYR A 156 -14.85 -0.51 -2.82
CA TYR A 156 -15.83 -1.60 -2.72
C TYR A 156 -17.00 -1.18 -1.86
N GLN A 157 -18.15 -1.77 -2.12
CA GLN A 157 -19.32 -1.59 -1.28
C GLN A 157 -19.01 -2.09 0.14
N PRO A 158 -19.55 -1.46 1.20
CA PRO A 158 -19.17 -1.74 2.59
C PRO A 158 -19.27 -3.21 3.00
N GLU A 159 -20.22 -3.95 2.44
CA GLU A 159 -20.40 -5.37 2.72
C GLU A 159 -19.28 -6.27 2.17
N TYR A 160 -18.54 -5.81 1.17
CA TYR A 160 -17.45 -6.55 0.53
C TYR A 160 -16.06 -6.04 0.91
N ALA A 161 -15.92 -4.76 1.26
CA ALA A 161 -14.65 -4.06 1.39
C ALA A 161 -13.67 -4.76 2.36
N ASN A 162 -14.18 -5.26 3.49
CA ASN A 162 -13.37 -5.98 4.48
C ASN A 162 -12.94 -7.40 4.05
N ASN A 163 -13.50 -7.92 2.97
CA ASN A 163 -13.23 -9.28 2.50
C ASN A 163 -12.31 -9.32 1.27
N ILE A 164 -11.98 -8.16 0.72
CA ILE A 164 -11.12 -8.08 -0.47
C ILE A 164 -9.66 -8.15 -0.07
N SER A 165 -8.97 -9.16 -0.59
CA SER A 165 -7.52 -9.29 -0.47
C SER A 165 -6.78 -8.42 -1.48
N ILE A 166 -5.50 -8.15 -1.24
CA ILE A 166 -4.64 -7.44 -2.20
C ILE A 166 -4.49 -8.20 -3.52
N ILE A 167 -4.60 -9.53 -3.50
CA ILE A 167 -4.55 -10.37 -4.70
C ILE A 167 -5.80 -10.12 -5.55
N GLU A 168 -6.98 -10.18 -4.95
CA GLU A 168 -8.25 -9.90 -5.64
C GLU A 168 -8.30 -8.48 -6.18
N LEU A 169 -7.89 -7.48 -5.37
CA LEU A 169 -7.78 -6.10 -5.84
C LEU A 169 -6.88 -6.01 -7.09
N ASN A 170 -5.73 -6.68 -7.08
CA ASN A 170 -4.82 -6.68 -8.23
C ASN A 170 -5.46 -7.31 -9.48
N GLU A 171 -6.23 -8.38 -9.35
CA GLU A 171 -6.98 -8.99 -10.45
C GLU A 171 -8.07 -8.05 -10.98
N HIS A 172 -8.77 -7.36 -10.09
CA HIS A 172 -9.75 -6.35 -10.45
C HIS A 172 -9.13 -5.15 -11.20
N ILE A 173 -7.98 -4.67 -10.75
CA ILE A 173 -7.23 -3.60 -11.44
C ILE A 173 -6.79 -4.05 -12.83
N ARG A 174 -6.28 -5.27 -12.97
CA ARG A 174 -5.91 -5.81 -14.29
C ARG A 174 -7.12 -5.90 -15.23
N SER A 175 -8.27 -6.28 -14.69
CA SER A 175 -9.52 -6.34 -15.44
C SER A 175 -9.98 -4.94 -15.85
N LEU A 176 -9.94 -3.96 -14.93
CA LEU A 176 -10.23 -2.56 -15.23
C LEU A 176 -9.33 -2.03 -16.36
N ILE A 177 -8.02 -2.20 -16.25
CA ILE A 177 -7.05 -1.77 -17.26
C ILE A 177 -7.35 -2.41 -18.62
N LYS A 178 -7.70 -3.68 -18.64
CA LYS A 178 -8.11 -4.38 -19.87
C LYS A 178 -9.35 -3.77 -20.50
N TYR A 179 -10.33 -3.35 -19.72
CA TYR A 179 -11.50 -2.63 -20.22
C TYR A 179 -11.11 -1.26 -20.77
N LEU A 180 -10.35 -0.47 -20.00
CA LEU A 180 -9.96 0.90 -20.38
C LEU A 180 -9.06 0.96 -21.62
N HIS A 181 -8.26 -0.08 -21.87
CA HIS A 181 -7.39 -0.14 -23.04
C HIS A 181 -8.00 -0.87 -24.24
N ASN A 182 -9.26 -1.24 -24.16
CA ASN A 182 -9.94 -1.87 -25.29
C ASN A 182 -10.58 -0.78 -26.17
N PRO A 183 -10.05 -0.50 -27.37
CA PRO A 183 -10.56 0.57 -28.24
C PRO A 183 -12.00 0.35 -28.70
N LYS A 184 -12.52 -0.87 -28.58
CA LYS A 184 -13.93 -1.18 -28.85
C LYS A 184 -14.87 -0.61 -27.81
N TYR A 185 -14.43 -0.52 -26.56
CA TYR A 185 -15.24 -0.03 -25.43
C TYR A 185 -14.84 1.37 -25.01
N TYR A 186 -13.57 1.75 -25.23
CA TYR A 186 -12.98 3.00 -24.79
C TYR A 186 -12.15 3.67 -25.90
N PRO A 187 -12.76 4.51 -26.71
CA PRO A 187 -12.00 5.33 -27.65
C PRO A 187 -11.41 6.59 -26.99
N ILE A 188 -11.07 6.54 -25.71
CA ILE A 188 -10.56 7.72 -24.98
C ILE A 188 -9.09 7.89 -25.29
N ASP A 189 -8.75 9.02 -25.87
CA ASP A 189 -7.36 9.46 -26.03
C ASP A 189 -6.95 10.32 -24.82
N TYR A 190 -6.41 9.65 -23.79
CA TYR A 190 -5.91 10.33 -22.61
C TYR A 190 -4.46 10.79 -22.81
N LEU A 191 -4.08 11.89 -22.17
CA LEU A 191 -2.71 12.40 -22.18
C LEU A 191 -1.86 11.68 -21.14
N PHE A 192 -2.42 11.47 -19.95
CA PHE A 192 -1.74 10.82 -18.85
C PHE A 192 -2.72 10.06 -17.98
N GLN A 193 -2.29 8.94 -17.41
CA GLN A 193 -3.08 8.16 -16.47
C GLN A 193 -2.22 7.73 -15.29
N TYR A 194 -2.75 7.94 -14.10
CA TYR A 194 -2.14 7.59 -12.83
C TYR A 194 -3.04 6.65 -12.04
N GLN A 195 -2.42 5.68 -11.38
CA GLN A 195 -3.13 4.71 -10.54
C GLN A 195 -2.30 4.37 -9.31
N ARG A 196 -2.94 4.39 -8.16
CA ARG A 196 -2.31 4.03 -6.90
C ARG A 196 -3.26 3.22 -6.03
N ILE A 197 -2.80 2.09 -5.52
CA ILE A 197 -3.49 1.39 -4.46
C ILE A 197 -3.27 2.14 -3.15
N ILE A 198 -4.36 2.34 -2.43
CA ILE A 198 -4.38 2.99 -1.13
C ILE A 198 -5.10 2.11 -0.12
N ARG A 199 -4.89 2.42 1.15
CA ARG A 199 -5.70 1.94 2.26
C ARG A 199 -6.44 3.11 2.89
N LEU A 200 -7.71 2.94 3.17
CA LEU A 200 -8.47 3.95 3.91
C LEU A 200 -7.97 3.98 5.36
N PRO A 201 -7.68 5.19 5.92
CA PRO A 201 -7.01 5.32 7.22
C PRO A 201 -7.77 4.68 8.37
N ASN A 202 -9.11 4.73 8.34
CA ASN A 202 -9.95 4.31 9.46
C ASN A 202 -10.34 2.83 9.41
N THR A 203 -10.45 2.25 8.23
CA THR A 203 -10.96 0.88 8.01
C THR A 203 -9.88 -0.08 7.55
N ASN A 204 -8.74 0.43 7.10
CA ASN A 204 -7.68 -0.35 6.42
C ASN A 204 -8.15 -1.07 5.15
N GLU A 205 -9.31 -0.72 4.64
CA GLU A 205 -9.85 -1.25 3.40
C GLU A 205 -9.02 -0.80 2.20
N TYR A 206 -8.94 -1.66 1.20
CA TYR A 206 -8.25 -1.34 -0.04
C TYR A 206 -9.12 -0.52 -0.98
N GLY A 207 -8.47 0.40 -1.70
CA GLY A 207 -9.05 1.12 -2.81
C GLY A 207 -8.00 1.48 -3.85
N LEU A 208 -8.46 1.94 -4.98
CA LEU A 208 -7.64 2.44 -6.07
C LEU A 208 -7.91 3.94 -6.24
N LEU A 209 -6.90 4.74 -6.03
CA LEU A 209 -6.89 6.11 -6.50
C LEU A 209 -6.58 6.10 -7.98
N PHE A 210 -7.48 6.65 -8.78
CA PHE A 210 -7.38 6.69 -10.22
C PHE A 210 -7.46 8.13 -10.71
N SER A 211 -6.49 8.57 -11.47
CA SER A 211 -6.48 9.89 -12.09
C SER A 211 -6.20 9.77 -13.58
N MET A 212 -6.89 10.56 -14.38
CA MET A 212 -6.73 10.63 -15.82
C MET A 212 -6.74 12.10 -16.28
N THR A 213 -5.75 12.47 -17.08
CA THR A 213 -5.66 13.81 -17.67
C THR A 213 -5.98 13.74 -19.16
N LEU A 214 -6.82 14.65 -19.61
CA LEU A 214 -7.39 14.71 -20.95
C LEU A 214 -7.14 16.07 -21.58
N ASN A 215 -7.14 16.09 -22.91
CA ASN A 215 -7.16 17.35 -23.66
C ASN A 215 -8.55 18.00 -23.53
N GLY A 216 -8.67 19.08 -22.75
CA GLY A 216 -9.91 19.79 -22.50
C GLY A 216 -10.56 20.44 -23.74
N ASN A 217 -9.78 20.66 -24.80
CA ASN A 217 -10.34 21.14 -26.08
C ASN A 217 -11.13 20.05 -26.83
N ILE A 218 -10.83 18.78 -26.58
CA ILE A 218 -11.55 17.64 -27.17
C ILE A 218 -12.63 17.15 -26.20
N TYR A 219 -12.31 17.11 -24.92
CA TYR A 219 -13.17 16.57 -23.88
C TYR A 219 -13.60 17.68 -22.91
N SER A 220 -14.53 18.53 -23.35
CA SER A 220 -15.05 19.64 -22.52
C SER A 220 -15.97 19.16 -21.40
N ASP A 221 -16.65 18.02 -21.58
CA ASP A 221 -17.46 17.35 -20.56
C ASP A 221 -16.91 15.94 -20.32
N VAL A 222 -16.46 15.71 -19.09
CA VAL A 222 -15.88 14.43 -18.66
C VAL A 222 -16.88 13.51 -17.96
N SER A 223 -18.13 13.97 -17.74
CA SER A 223 -19.13 13.25 -16.96
C SER A 223 -19.43 11.85 -17.52
N ALA A 224 -19.55 11.73 -18.83
CA ALA A 224 -19.75 10.44 -19.47
C ALA A 224 -18.58 9.48 -19.27
N MET A 225 -17.34 10.00 -19.28
CA MET A 225 -16.14 9.19 -19.04
C MET A 225 -16.03 8.75 -17.60
N ILE A 226 -16.33 9.62 -16.64
CA ILE A 226 -16.42 9.28 -15.23
C ILE A 226 -17.36 8.09 -15.03
N GLN A 227 -18.57 8.18 -15.58
CA GLN A 227 -19.56 7.09 -15.50
C GLN A 227 -19.06 5.79 -16.15
N MET A 228 -18.40 5.89 -17.30
CA MET A 228 -17.83 4.72 -17.99
C MET A 228 -16.72 4.06 -17.17
N ILE A 229 -15.82 4.84 -16.56
CA ILE A 229 -14.75 4.30 -15.72
C ILE A 229 -15.33 3.61 -14.48
N MET A 230 -16.27 4.27 -13.79
CA MET A 230 -16.96 3.70 -12.64
C MET A 230 -17.70 2.40 -13.00
N GLN A 231 -18.42 2.39 -14.12
CA GLN A 231 -19.13 1.20 -14.59
C GLN A 231 -18.16 0.06 -14.93
N SER A 232 -17.01 0.38 -15.52
CA SER A 232 -15.97 -0.62 -15.79
C SER A 232 -15.37 -1.20 -14.51
N TRP A 233 -15.24 -0.39 -13.46
CA TRP A 233 -14.84 -0.87 -12.15
C TRP A 233 -15.88 -1.83 -11.57
N ILE A 234 -17.16 -1.48 -11.62
CA ILE A 234 -18.27 -2.35 -11.20
C ILE A 234 -18.23 -3.70 -11.93
N TRP A 235 -17.94 -3.70 -13.23
CA TRP A 235 -17.79 -4.95 -14.00
C TRP A 235 -16.51 -5.72 -13.61
N ALA A 236 -15.38 -5.03 -13.49
CA ALA A 236 -14.11 -5.61 -13.12
C ALA A 236 -14.16 -6.32 -11.76
N THR A 237 -14.94 -5.77 -10.83
CA THR A 237 -15.16 -6.28 -9.47
C THR A 237 -16.36 -7.21 -9.32
N GLN A 238 -16.97 -7.64 -10.43
CA GLN A 238 -18.16 -8.51 -10.41
C GLN A 238 -19.32 -7.92 -9.60
N ARG A 239 -19.53 -6.60 -9.71
CA ARG A 239 -20.56 -5.81 -9.02
C ARG A 239 -20.29 -5.55 -7.52
N GLN A 240 -19.12 -5.86 -7.01
CA GLN A 240 -18.74 -5.55 -5.62
C GLN A 240 -18.14 -4.15 -5.48
N GLY A 241 -17.73 -3.55 -6.58
CA GLY A 241 -17.08 -2.24 -6.62
C GLY A 241 -18.05 -1.08 -6.55
N MET A 242 -17.53 0.05 -6.10
CA MET A 242 -18.13 1.38 -6.15
C MET A 242 -17.10 2.40 -6.60
N GLY A 243 -17.54 3.46 -7.24
CA GLY A 243 -16.71 4.60 -7.64
C GLY A 243 -17.22 5.88 -7.00
N ILE A 244 -16.31 6.76 -6.61
CA ILE A 244 -16.59 8.10 -6.09
C ILE A 244 -15.77 9.08 -6.91
N ASP A 245 -16.45 10.08 -7.45
CA ASP A 245 -15.81 11.22 -8.08
C ASP A 245 -15.36 12.19 -6.97
N LEU A 246 -14.04 12.35 -6.83
CA LEU A 246 -13.43 13.14 -5.76
C LEU A 246 -13.53 14.66 -5.99
N GLU A 247 -13.92 15.08 -7.19
CA GLU A 247 -14.15 16.50 -7.52
C GLU A 247 -15.54 17.00 -7.11
N THR A 248 -16.44 16.10 -6.71
CA THR A 248 -17.79 16.51 -6.26
C THR A 248 -17.75 17.18 -4.88
N GLU A 249 -18.61 18.18 -4.67
CA GLU A 249 -18.71 18.88 -3.38
C GLU A 249 -18.99 17.94 -2.20
N ASP A 250 -19.80 16.90 -2.42
CA ASP A 250 -20.10 15.91 -1.37
C ASP A 250 -18.87 15.08 -1.02
N ALA A 251 -18.11 14.62 -2.00
CA ALA A 251 -16.88 13.89 -1.78
C ALA A 251 -15.83 14.77 -1.09
N GLN A 252 -15.69 16.03 -1.52
CA GLN A 252 -14.74 16.97 -0.92
C GLN A 252 -15.03 17.25 0.56
N LYS A 253 -16.31 17.22 0.97
CA LYS A 253 -16.69 17.42 2.37
C LYS A 253 -16.58 16.16 3.24
N ASN A 254 -16.84 14.99 2.66
CA ASN A 254 -17.13 13.79 3.43
C ASN A 254 -16.15 12.63 3.19
N HIS A 255 -15.45 12.61 2.05
CA HIS A 255 -14.56 11.50 1.75
C HIS A 255 -13.16 11.69 2.39
N PRO A 256 -12.62 10.69 3.11
CA PRO A 256 -11.34 10.81 3.81
C PRO A 256 -10.14 11.10 2.90
N LEU A 257 -10.27 10.90 1.60
CA LEU A 257 -9.22 11.19 0.62
C LEU A 257 -9.43 12.53 -0.12
N ALA A 258 -10.56 13.18 0.07
CA ALA A 258 -10.86 14.42 -0.63
C ALA A 258 -9.87 15.55 -0.28
N PHE A 259 -9.32 15.52 0.96
CA PHE A 259 -8.26 16.45 1.34
C PHE A 259 -6.98 16.32 0.49
N MET A 260 -6.81 15.20 -0.21
CA MET A 260 -5.68 15.01 -1.13
C MET A 260 -5.83 15.82 -2.42
N PHE A 261 -7.05 16.29 -2.71
CA PHE A 261 -7.39 17.03 -3.94
C PHE A 261 -8.02 18.42 -3.68
N GLY A 262 -8.56 18.66 -2.49
CA GLY A 262 -9.51 19.74 -2.20
C GLY A 262 -8.96 21.14 -1.91
N GLU A 263 -7.65 21.39 -1.88
CA GLU A 263 -7.07 22.71 -1.56
C GLU A 263 -6.02 23.19 -2.58
N PHE A 264 -6.05 22.69 -3.81
CA PHE A 264 -4.98 22.98 -4.75
C PHE A 264 -5.47 23.75 -5.98
N ASP A 265 -4.84 24.89 -6.17
CA ASP A 265 -4.94 25.73 -7.34
C ASP A 265 -4.58 24.92 -8.61
N ASP A 266 -5.35 25.06 -9.66
CA ASP A 266 -5.53 24.20 -10.84
C ASP A 266 -4.28 23.67 -11.59
N GLN A 267 -3.08 24.05 -11.19
CA GLN A 267 -1.85 23.65 -11.89
C GLN A 267 -0.97 22.62 -11.16
N ASN A 268 -1.25 22.30 -9.88
CA ASN A 268 -0.33 21.53 -9.04
C ASN A 268 -0.86 20.21 -8.47
N ASP A 269 -2.02 19.71 -8.90
CA ASP A 269 -2.68 18.59 -8.21
C ASP A 269 -1.88 17.29 -8.28
N LEU A 270 -1.35 16.94 -9.45
CA LEU A 270 -0.55 15.70 -9.56
C LEU A 270 0.83 15.88 -8.90
N GLU A 271 1.45 17.04 -9.03
CA GLU A 271 2.72 17.37 -8.36
C GLU A 271 2.55 17.31 -6.84
N SER A 272 1.45 17.83 -6.32
CA SER A 272 1.12 17.76 -4.90
C SER A 272 0.85 16.35 -4.44
N LEU A 273 0.15 15.54 -5.22
CA LEU A 273 -0.07 14.11 -4.95
C LEU A 273 1.25 13.35 -4.94
N LEU A 274 2.10 13.60 -5.92
CA LEU A 274 3.39 12.96 -6.05
C LEU A 274 4.35 13.42 -4.94
N GLN A 275 4.35 14.71 -4.58
CA GLN A 275 5.14 15.24 -3.47
C GLN A 275 4.64 14.76 -2.12
N ARG A 276 3.33 14.70 -1.89
CA ARG A 276 2.75 14.08 -0.67
C ARG A 276 3.07 12.60 -0.56
N ASP A 277 3.14 11.89 -1.68
CA ASP A 277 3.64 10.51 -1.70
C ASP A 277 5.10 10.41 -1.25
N ILE A 278 5.94 11.37 -1.61
CA ILE A 278 7.32 11.45 -1.13
C ILE A 278 7.33 11.70 0.38
N VAL A 279 6.56 12.70 0.85
CA VAL A 279 6.46 13.05 2.28
C VAL A 279 5.86 11.90 3.08
N SER A 280 4.74 11.33 2.64
CA SER A 280 4.08 10.22 3.36
C SER A 280 4.92 8.96 3.41
N THR A 281 5.84 8.76 2.47
CA THR A 281 6.76 7.62 2.49
C THR A 281 8.01 7.88 3.30
N THR A 282 8.37 9.14 3.56
CA THR A 282 9.54 9.49 4.37
C THR A 282 9.23 9.71 5.85
N GLU A 283 8.05 10.23 6.17
CA GLU A 283 7.71 10.62 7.54
C GLU A 283 6.76 9.67 8.27
N ASP A 284 5.76 9.07 7.57
CA ASP A 284 4.69 8.32 8.23
C ASP A 284 4.29 7.00 7.56
N SER A 285 5.10 6.44 6.70
CA SER A 285 4.70 5.25 5.95
C SER A 285 4.63 3.97 6.78
N ILE A 286 3.91 4.05 7.87
CA ILE A 286 3.44 2.91 8.67
C ILE A 286 2.23 2.26 7.95
N ASN A 287 2.05 2.53 6.70
CA ASN A 287 1.06 1.81 5.91
C ASN A 287 1.71 0.53 5.42
N VAL A 288 1.43 -0.54 6.14
CA VAL A 288 1.83 -1.87 5.70
C VAL A 288 1.42 -2.07 4.28
N ARG A 289 2.44 -2.29 3.49
CA ARG A 289 2.30 -2.60 2.10
C ARG A 289 2.63 -4.06 1.93
N VAL A 290 1.62 -4.88 2.16
CA VAL A 290 1.69 -6.29 1.77
C VAL A 290 1.25 -6.33 0.32
N TRP A 291 2.16 -6.67 -0.61
CA TRP A 291 1.89 -6.69 -2.04
C TRP A 291 2.25 -8.06 -2.62
N PRO A 292 1.53 -8.55 -3.61
CA PRO A 292 2.03 -9.65 -4.43
C PRO A 292 3.40 -9.29 -5.02
N ALA A 293 4.36 -10.19 -4.96
CA ALA A 293 5.75 -9.93 -5.35
C ALA A 293 5.94 -9.37 -6.77
N ALA A 294 4.97 -9.62 -7.67
CA ALA A 294 4.97 -9.15 -9.05
C ALA A 294 4.17 -7.85 -9.27
N PHE A 295 3.68 -7.22 -8.22
CA PHE A 295 2.76 -6.09 -8.35
C PHE A 295 3.46 -4.73 -8.28
N LYS A 296 3.14 -3.85 -9.24
CA LYS A 296 3.47 -2.42 -9.17
C LYS A 296 2.25 -1.68 -8.63
N HIS A 297 2.31 -1.23 -7.39
CA HIS A 297 1.21 -0.50 -6.73
C HIS A 297 0.98 0.91 -7.26
N PHE A 298 1.85 1.35 -8.15
CA PHE A 298 1.95 2.69 -8.65
C PHE A 298 2.20 2.58 -10.16
N ILE A 299 1.27 3.06 -10.96
CA ILE A 299 1.40 3.06 -12.41
C ILE A 299 1.04 4.44 -12.93
N ALA A 300 1.96 5.09 -13.62
CA ALA A 300 1.70 6.25 -14.43
C ALA A 300 2.02 5.91 -15.89
N ARG A 301 1.22 6.35 -16.82
CA ARG A 301 1.41 6.11 -18.25
C ARG A 301 0.93 7.30 -19.08
N ALA A 302 1.79 7.73 -19.98
CA ALA A 302 1.36 8.41 -21.19
C ALA A 302 1.07 7.34 -22.28
N PRO A 303 0.11 7.57 -23.18
CA PRO A 303 -0.13 6.69 -24.32
C PRO A 303 1.14 6.63 -25.18
N LYS A 304 1.50 5.44 -25.66
CA LYS A 304 2.55 5.33 -26.66
C LYS A 304 2.02 5.97 -27.93
N ARG A 305 2.63 7.07 -28.34
CA ARG A 305 2.41 7.72 -29.64
C ARG A 305 2.92 6.83 -30.76
#